data_48e8f4895894bd6d7ff773071c8c7a31
#
_entry.id   48e8f4895894bd6d7ff773071c8c7a31
#
_cell.length_a   1.000
_cell.length_b   1.000
_cell.length_c   1.000
_cell.angle_alpha   90.00
_cell.angle_beta   90.00
_cell.angle_gamma   90.00
#
_symmetry.space_group_name_H-M   'P 1'
#
loop_
_entity.id
_entity.type
_entity.pdbx_description
1 polymer ?
#
loop_
_entity_poly.entity_id
_entity_poly.type
_entity_poly.pdbx_seq_one_letter_code
_entity_poly.pdbx_strand_id
1 'polypeptide(L)'
;MNELKQIFCRYDMVCDNPSGVGLEILHMQDFFDKKPGLETDAMHLHAFYEIIWFREGRGVHFVDFSQYEVTPGCVFVISPGQIHSFDGRHDQKGVVLKVCTELFHDFIGTPLLHIQKEADEDLMILVRAMEKELHNAGLPGHRDAVSALVKLFMVRLGRCGYIAGDMTFDPLKTSHKAFLSFRKLIEENYARLHSVKDYASLLNMSTKTLTLYVRECSPYTPLELINERIILEAKRLMRYSMLTVKETAFRLGFEDPSYFVKFFKRSVKQSPGDYRESFSGTYR
;
A
#
# COMPACT_ATOMS: atom_id res chain seq x y z
N MET A 1 12.76 7.72 8.70
CA MET A 1 12.38 8.02 7.31
C MET A 1 13.55 8.36 6.39
N ASN A 2 14.69 8.83 6.92
CA ASN A 2 15.87 9.21 6.10
C ASN A 2 16.82 8.05 5.73
N GLU A 3 16.73 6.91 6.39
CA GLU A 3 17.75 5.83 6.28
C GLU A 3 17.49 4.81 5.17
N LEU A 4 16.24 4.72 4.67
CA LEU A 4 15.93 3.93 3.46
C LEU A 4 16.36 4.63 2.15
N LYS A 5 16.74 5.90 2.21
CA LYS A 5 17.13 6.71 1.05
C LYS A 5 18.42 6.24 0.36
N GLN A 6 19.23 5.39 0.98
CA GLN A 6 20.55 5.02 0.45
C GLN A 6 20.56 3.80 -0.51
N ILE A 7 19.48 3.01 -0.57
CA ILE A 7 19.47 1.73 -1.29
C ILE A 7 18.43 1.68 -2.43
N PHE A 8 17.36 2.48 -2.35
CA PHE A 8 16.30 2.55 -3.36
C PHE A 8 16.08 3.96 -3.86
N CYS A 9 15.73 4.07 -5.13
CA CYS A 9 15.15 5.30 -5.64
C CYS A 9 13.85 5.55 -4.86
N ARG A 10 13.82 6.62 -4.08
CA ARG A 10 12.61 7.11 -3.45
C ARG A 10 12.05 8.23 -4.31
N TYR A 11 10.84 8.03 -4.75
CA TYR A 11 10.09 9.07 -5.44
C TYR A 11 9.19 9.77 -4.42
N ASP A 12 9.47 11.05 -4.18
CA ASP A 12 8.58 11.92 -3.43
C ASP A 12 7.71 12.67 -4.44
N MET A 13 6.40 12.54 -4.33
CA MET A 13 5.48 13.42 -5.05
C MET A 13 5.55 14.79 -4.37
N VAL A 14 6.01 15.78 -5.10
CA VAL A 14 5.87 17.16 -4.63
C VAL A 14 4.38 17.47 -4.75
N CYS A 15 3.72 17.74 -3.63
CA CYS A 15 2.32 18.19 -3.63
C CYS A 15 2.15 19.52 -4.39
N ASP A 16 3.24 20.14 -4.76
CA ASP A 16 3.40 21.31 -5.62
C ASP A 16 3.62 20.92 -7.10
N ASN A 17 2.98 19.82 -7.58
CA ASN A 17 2.93 19.60 -9.02
C ASN A 17 2.20 20.79 -9.69
N PRO A 18 2.33 21.00 -11.02
CA PRO A 18 1.70 22.14 -11.72
C PRO A 18 0.20 22.31 -11.46
N SER A 19 -0.50 21.23 -11.05
CA SER A 19 -1.93 21.28 -10.66
C SER A 19 -2.14 21.61 -9.17
N GLY A 20 -1.09 21.59 -8.32
CA GLY A 20 -1.15 21.96 -6.90
C GLY A 20 -2.03 21.09 -6.00
N VAL A 21 -2.53 19.93 -6.48
CA VAL A 21 -3.57 19.17 -5.78
C VAL A 21 -3.13 17.76 -5.34
N GLY A 22 -1.89 17.35 -5.61
CA GLY A 22 -1.39 16.05 -5.15
C GLY A 22 -2.00 14.83 -5.87
N LEU A 23 -2.47 15.00 -7.10
CA LEU A 23 -2.89 13.94 -8.03
C LEU A 23 -2.10 14.04 -9.32
N GLU A 24 -1.52 12.94 -9.78
CA GLU A 24 -0.93 12.78 -11.10
C GLU A 24 -1.54 11.56 -11.78
N ILE A 25 -1.90 11.68 -13.04
CA ILE A 25 -2.46 10.58 -13.85
C ILE A 25 -1.55 10.38 -15.06
N LEU A 26 -1.12 9.14 -15.27
CA LEU A 26 -0.23 8.74 -16.35
C LEU A 26 -0.86 7.57 -17.11
N HIS A 27 -0.87 7.62 -18.41
CA HIS A 27 -1.18 6.45 -19.22
C HIS A 27 0.07 5.60 -19.41
N MET A 28 -0.04 4.28 -19.27
CA MET A 28 1.12 3.38 -19.33
C MET A 28 1.86 3.50 -20.68
N GLN A 29 1.17 3.72 -21.77
CA GLN A 29 1.76 3.93 -23.09
C GLN A 29 2.70 5.14 -23.08
N ASP A 30 2.25 6.28 -22.57
CA ASP A 30 3.07 7.48 -22.44
C ASP A 30 4.23 7.32 -21.45
N PHE A 31 4.04 6.47 -20.47
CA PHE A 31 5.04 6.19 -19.46
C PHE A 31 6.24 5.43 -20.03
N PHE A 32 6.00 4.43 -20.87
CA PHE A 32 7.07 3.66 -21.52
C PHE A 32 7.75 4.43 -22.66
N ASP A 33 7.01 5.28 -23.39
CA ASP A 33 7.54 6.04 -24.54
C ASP A 33 8.39 7.23 -24.11
N LYS A 34 8.03 7.93 -23.04
CA LYS A 34 8.71 9.17 -22.62
C LYS A 34 10.02 8.97 -21.87
N LYS A 35 10.26 7.79 -21.31
CA LYS A 35 11.48 7.48 -20.57
C LYS A 35 11.90 6.03 -20.80
N PRO A 36 12.52 5.70 -21.94
CA PRO A 36 13.20 4.42 -22.08
C PRO A 36 14.29 4.36 -20.98
N GLY A 37 14.19 3.37 -20.09
CA GLY A 37 15.09 3.21 -18.95
C GLY A 37 14.59 3.84 -17.66
N LEU A 38 13.30 4.21 -17.54
CA LEU A 38 12.72 4.41 -16.21
C LEU A 38 12.75 3.07 -15.51
N GLU A 39 13.39 3.08 -14.37
CA GLU A 39 13.69 1.91 -13.53
C GLU A 39 12.41 1.35 -12.87
N THR A 40 11.33 1.12 -13.67
CA THR A 40 10.15 0.37 -13.19
C THR A 40 10.54 -1.05 -12.82
N ASP A 41 11.57 -1.58 -13.49
CA ASP A 41 12.15 -2.90 -13.21
C ASP A 41 13.01 -2.87 -11.94
N ALA A 42 13.55 -1.70 -11.57
CA ALA A 42 14.27 -1.55 -10.31
C ALA A 42 13.27 -1.44 -9.15
N MET A 43 13.60 -2.14 -8.06
CA MET A 43 12.81 -2.00 -6.83
C MET A 43 12.90 -0.57 -6.30
N HIS A 44 11.76 0.06 -6.06
CA HIS A 44 11.65 1.42 -5.56
C HIS A 44 10.50 1.56 -4.54
N LEU A 45 10.44 2.71 -3.90
CA LEU A 45 9.36 3.07 -2.98
C LEU A 45 9.00 4.55 -3.15
N HIS A 46 7.82 4.93 -2.72
CA HIS A 46 7.34 6.30 -2.76
C HIS A 46 6.57 6.68 -1.49
N ALA A 47 6.35 7.99 -1.29
CA ALA A 47 5.65 8.55 -0.13
C ALA A 47 4.15 8.82 -0.38
N PHE A 48 3.62 8.41 -1.52
CA PHE A 48 2.24 8.58 -1.97
C PHE A 48 1.59 7.23 -2.24
N TYR A 49 0.28 7.21 -2.43
CA TYR A 49 -0.41 6.03 -2.96
C TYR A 49 -0.22 5.96 -4.47
N GLU A 50 0.10 4.78 -4.99
CA GLU A 50 0.14 4.54 -6.42
C GLU A 50 -0.89 3.47 -6.77
N ILE A 51 -1.84 3.82 -7.65
CA ILE A 51 -2.84 2.90 -8.16
C ILE A 51 -2.46 2.56 -9.60
N ILE A 52 -2.07 1.31 -9.83
CA ILE A 52 -1.63 0.82 -11.13
C ILE A 52 -2.72 -0.09 -11.68
N TRP A 53 -3.43 0.35 -12.69
CA TRP A 53 -4.53 -0.38 -13.30
C TRP A 53 -4.14 -0.90 -14.68
N PHE A 54 -3.97 -2.21 -14.78
CA PHE A 54 -3.66 -2.91 -16.02
C PHE A 54 -4.96 -3.27 -16.74
N ARG A 55 -5.22 -2.65 -17.89
CA ARG A 55 -6.38 -2.92 -18.75
C ARG A 55 -6.08 -3.91 -19.86
N GLU A 56 -4.84 -3.94 -20.35
CA GLU A 56 -4.34 -4.88 -21.35
C GLU A 56 -2.91 -5.31 -21.00
N GLY A 57 -2.46 -6.41 -21.60
CA GLY A 57 -1.11 -6.93 -21.42
C GLY A 57 -1.00 -7.90 -20.23
N ARG A 58 0.20 -8.45 -20.06
CA ARG A 58 0.55 -9.40 -19.03
C ARG A 58 1.94 -9.09 -18.49
N GLY A 59 2.27 -9.58 -17.31
CA GLY A 59 3.57 -9.38 -16.71
C GLY A 59 3.63 -9.87 -15.28
N VAL A 60 4.58 -9.34 -14.56
CA VAL A 60 4.79 -9.64 -13.15
C VAL A 60 4.98 -8.33 -12.38
N HIS A 61 4.32 -8.22 -11.25
CA HIS A 61 4.49 -7.12 -10.32
C HIS A 61 4.99 -7.68 -8.99
N PHE A 62 6.09 -7.15 -8.50
CA PHE A 62 6.64 -7.46 -7.19
C PHE A 62 6.21 -6.37 -6.21
N VAL A 63 5.60 -6.76 -5.10
CA VAL A 63 5.22 -5.86 -4.01
C VAL A 63 5.73 -6.43 -2.70
N ASP A 64 6.62 -5.73 -2.05
CA ASP A 64 7.35 -6.15 -0.86
C ASP A 64 8.10 -7.48 -1.10
N PHE A 65 7.60 -8.59 -0.54
CA PHE A 65 8.21 -9.92 -0.65
C PHE A 65 7.35 -10.91 -1.45
N SER A 66 6.35 -10.39 -2.15
CA SER A 66 5.39 -11.19 -2.91
C SER A 66 5.44 -10.85 -4.38
N GLN A 67 5.28 -11.88 -5.20
CA GLN A 67 5.17 -11.76 -6.64
C GLN A 67 3.72 -12.00 -7.05
N TYR A 68 3.21 -11.14 -7.92
CA TYR A 68 1.86 -11.19 -8.44
C TYR A 68 1.89 -11.29 -9.97
N GLU A 69 1.06 -12.18 -10.52
CA GLU A 69 0.83 -12.21 -11.97
C GLU A 69 -0.06 -11.01 -12.37
N VAL A 70 0.34 -10.30 -13.40
CA VAL A 70 -0.42 -9.20 -13.99
C VAL A 70 -1.25 -9.75 -15.14
N THR A 71 -2.55 -9.52 -15.08
CA THR A 71 -3.53 -9.84 -16.13
C THR A 71 -4.47 -8.65 -16.34
N PRO A 72 -5.16 -8.56 -17.49
CA PRO A 72 -6.17 -7.50 -17.70
C PRO A 72 -7.21 -7.48 -16.57
N GLY A 73 -7.50 -6.28 -16.06
CA GLY A 73 -8.39 -6.07 -14.92
C GLY A 73 -7.69 -6.05 -13.55
N CYS A 74 -6.40 -6.37 -13.49
CA CYS A 74 -5.62 -6.19 -12.26
C CYS A 74 -5.48 -4.71 -11.90
N VAL A 75 -5.75 -4.37 -10.64
CA VAL A 75 -5.45 -3.07 -10.06
C VAL A 75 -4.58 -3.28 -8.82
N PHE A 76 -3.41 -2.70 -8.84
CA PHE A 76 -2.54 -2.66 -7.67
C PHE A 76 -2.71 -1.33 -6.95
N VAL A 77 -2.89 -1.38 -5.65
CA VAL A 77 -2.89 -0.19 -4.79
C VAL A 77 -1.68 -0.28 -3.87
N ILE A 78 -0.65 0.46 -4.22
CA ILE A 78 0.61 0.50 -3.50
C ILE A 78 0.54 1.63 -2.47
N SER A 79 0.69 1.26 -1.21
CA SER A 79 0.68 2.21 -0.10
C SER A 79 2.04 2.90 0.06
N PRO A 80 2.07 4.10 0.67
CA PRO A 80 3.33 4.77 0.99
C PRO A 80 4.32 3.85 1.71
N GLY A 81 5.57 3.83 1.24
CA GLY A 81 6.64 3.02 1.81
C GLY A 81 6.62 1.53 1.42
N GLN A 82 5.68 1.07 0.60
CA GLN A 82 5.77 -0.26 0.00
C GLN A 82 6.85 -0.27 -1.07
N ILE A 83 7.68 -1.32 -1.03
CA ILE A 83 8.72 -1.53 -2.03
C ILE A 83 8.11 -2.34 -3.14
N HIS A 84 8.22 -1.86 -4.36
CA HIS A 84 7.66 -2.57 -5.51
C HIS A 84 8.49 -2.36 -6.78
N SER A 85 8.25 -3.23 -7.76
CA SER A 85 8.74 -3.11 -9.12
C SER A 85 7.82 -3.90 -10.05
N PHE A 86 7.68 -3.47 -11.28
CA PHE A 86 6.94 -4.23 -12.28
C PHE A 86 7.73 -4.34 -13.59
N ASP A 87 7.61 -5.51 -14.21
CA ASP A 87 8.17 -5.78 -15.53
C ASP A 87 7.35 -4.99 -16.56
N GLY A 88 7.86 -3.79 -16.90
CA GLY A 88 7.24 -2.88 -17.84
C GLY A 88 7.38 -3.38 -19.28
N ARG A 89 6.27 -3.73 -19.92
CA ARG A 89 6.23 -4.16 -21.31
C ARG A 89 5.43 -3.18 -22.15
N HIS A 90 5.90 -2.94 -23.36
CA HIS A 90 5.22 -2.03 -24.30
C HIS A 90 3.81 -2.49 -24.72
N ASP A 91 3.44 -3.76 -24.48
CA ASP A 91 2.10 -4.30 -24.75
C ASP A 91 1.11 -4.04 -23.60
N GLN A 92 1.58 -3.56 -22.45
CA GLN A 92 0.73 -3.21 -21.31
C GLN A 92 0.04 -1.85 -21.55
N LYS A 93 -1.28 -1.83 -21.37
CA LYS A 93 -2.09 -0.62 -21.40
C LYS A 93 -2.84 -0.46 -20.11
N GLY A 94 -2.97 0.76 -19.68
CA GLY A 94 -3.65 1.07 -18.42
C GLY A 94 -3.35 2.47 -17.94
N VAL A 95 -3.63 2.68 -16.67
CA VAL A 95 -3.51 3.98 -16.02
C VAL A 95 -2.76 3.84 -14.71
N VAL A 96 -1.86 4.78 -14.44
CA VAL A 96 -1.20 4.93 -13.15
C VAL A 96 -1.68 6.24 -12.52
N LEU A 97 -2.31 6.14 -11.35
CA LEU A 97 -2.69 7.29 -10.55
C LEU A 97 -1.75 7.38 -9.35
N LYS A 98 -1.08 8.52 -9.19
CA LYS A 98 -0.31 8.85 -7.99
C LYS A 98 -1.13 9.82 -7.16
N VAL A 99 -1.40 9.46 -5.92
CA VAL A 99 -2.31 10.18 -5.02
C VAL A 99 -1.58 10.49 -3.72
N CYS A 100 -1.43 11.77 -3.39
CA CYS A 100 -0.80 12.14 -2.13
C CYS A 100 -1.68 11.77 -0.93
N THR A 101 -1.05 11.59 0.22
CA THR A 101 -1.73 11.12 1.44
C THR A 101 -2.78 12.09 1.96
N GLU A 102 -2.69 13.38 1.62
CA GLU A 102 -3.67 14.40 1.99
C GLU A 102 -5.00 14.26 1.24
N LEU A 103 -4.99 13.70 0.02
CA LEU A 103 -6.21 13.46 -0.75
C LEU A 103 -6.91 12.17 -0.34
N PHE A 104 -6.15 11.19 0.11
CA PHE A 104 -6.66 9.87 0.43
C PHE A 104 -5.87 9.19 1.53
N HIS A 105 -6.55 8.75 2.60
CA HIS A 105 -5.92 8.15 3.78
C HIS A 105 -6.38 6.73 4.09
N ASP A 106 -7.43 6.25 3.45
CA ASP A 106 -8.23 5.14 3.98
C ASP A 106 -8.18 3.85 3.16
N PHE A 107 -7.20 3.69 2.25
CA PHE A 107 -7.07 2.41 1.56
C PHE A 107 -6.33 1.41 2.44
N ILE A 108 -7.08 0.45 2.94
CA ILE A 108 -6.58 -0.67 3.74
C ILE A 108 -7.06 -1.94 3.06
N GLY A 109 -6.26 -2.44 2.15
CA GLY A 109 -6.61 -3.62 1.37
C GLY A 109 -5.40 -4.47 1.04
N THR A 110 -5.64 -5.56 0.33
CA THR A 110 -4.59 -6.28 -0.37
C THR A 110 -4.03 -5.39 -1.48
N PRO A 111 -2.75 -5.50 -1.81
CA PRO A 111 -2.16 -4.69 -2.88
C PRO A 111 -2.78 -4.98 -4.26
N LEU A 112 -3.47 -6.10 -4.43
CA LEU A 112 -4.08 -6.52 -5.70
C LEU A 112 -5.60 -6.64 -5.59
N LEU A 113 -6.30 -5.98 -6.52
CA LEU A 113 -7.72 -6.11 -6.79
C LEU A 113 -7.91 -6.59 -8.23
N HIS A 114 -9.02 -7.26 -8.50
CA HIS A 114 -9.45 -7.58 -9.86
C HIS A 114 -10.76 -6.88 -10.17
N ILE A 115 -10.79 -6.13 -11.29
CA ILE A 115 -12.00 -5.45 -11.77
C ILE A 115 -12.67 -6.32 -12.81
N GLN A 116 -13.99 -6.49 -12.68
CA GLN A 116 -14.81 -7.09 -13.72
C GLN A 116 -14.90 -6.15 -14.93
N LYS A 117 -14.96 -6.72 -16.12
CA LYS A 117 -14.96 -5.98 -17.39
C LYS A 117 -16.09 -4.93 -17.48
N GLU A 118 -17.23 -5.24 -16.88
CA GLU A 118 -18.41 -4.37 -16.85
C GLU A 118 -18.17 -3.07 -16.06
N ALA A 119 -17.29 -3.12 -15.07
CA ALA A 119 -16.95 -1.97 -14.22
C ALA A 119 -15.81 -1.11 -14.78
N ASP A 120 -15.10 -1.59 -15.79
CA ASP A 120 -13.94 -0.92 -16.37
C ASP A 120 -14.30 0.46 -16.92
N GLU A 121 -15.37 0.57 -17.72
CA GLU A 121 -15.77 1.84 -18.31
C GLU A 121 -16.28 2.84 -17.26
N ASP A 122 -17.00 2.39 -16.22
CA ASP A 122 -17.50 3.24 -15.14
C ASP A 122 -16.34 3.88 -14.36
N LEU A 123 -15.26 3.13 -14.13
CA LEU A 123 -14.06 3.65 -13.48
C LEU A 123 -13.27 4.58 -14.41
N MET A 124 -13.20 4.27 -15.72
CA MET A 124 -12.56 5.15 -16.70
C MET A 124 -13.28 6.49 -16.86
N ILE A 125 -14.59 6.54 -16.72
CA ILE A 125 -15.34 7.82 -16.68
C ILE A 125 -14.80 8.71 -15.55
N LEU A 126 -14.54 8.15 -14.37
CA LEU A 126 -13.97 8.91 -13.25
C LEU A 126 -12.53 9.34 -13.51
N VAL A 127 -11.69 8.49 -14.14
CA VAL A 127 -10.35 8.87 -14.54
C VAL A 127 -10.38 10.06 -15.47
N ARG A 128 -11.22 10.02 -16.54
CA ARG A 128 -11.39 11.15 -17.48
C ARG A 128 -11.92 12.41 -16.79
N ALA A 129 -12.80 12.27 -15.81
CA ALA A 129 -13.28 13.40 -15.03
C ALA A 129 -12.17 14.03 -14.20
N MET A 130 -11.30 13.22 -13.57
CA MET A 130 -10.12 13.71 -12.85
C MET A 130 -9.13 14.40 -13.80
N GLU A 131 -8.84 13.81 -14.97
CA GLU A 131 -7.98 14.42 -15.98
C GLU A 131 -8.50 15.79 -16.42
N LYS A 132 -9.80 15.88 -16.72
CA LYS A 132 -10.45 17.14 -17.06
C LYS A 132 -10.31 18.17 -15.95
N GLU A 133 -10.53 17.76 -14.70
CA GLU A 133 -10.42 18.65 -13.55
C GLU A 133 -8.98 19.12 -13.30
N LEU A 134 -7.97 18.31 -13.57
CA LEU A 134 -6.57 18.72 -13.48
C LEU A 134 -6.22 19.88 -14.43
N HIS A 135 -6.92 20.05 -15.53
CA HIS A 135 -6.77 21.21 -16.43
C HIS A 135 -7.46 22.48 -15.91
N ASN A 136 -8.31 22.38 -14.88
CA ASN A 136 -9.02 23.48 -14.26
C ASN A 136 -8.25 24.11 -13.07
N ALA A 137 -6.95 23.90 -12.99
CA ALA A 137 -6.11 24.46 -11.94
C ALA A 137 -6.32 25.99 -11.84
N GLY A 138 -6.60 26.47 -10.65
CA GLY A 138 -6.88 27.90 -10.41
C GLY A 138 -8.37 28.28 -10.38
N LEU A 139 -9.29 27.37 -10.75
CA LEU A 139 -10.72 27.62 -10.54
C LEU A 139 -11.11 27.41 -9.07
N PRO A 140 -12.09 28.20 -8.56
CA PRO A 140 -12.60 28.00 -7.21
C PRO A 140 -13.12 26.56 -7.01
N GLY A 141 -12.74 25.93 -5.89
CA GLY A 141 -13.16 24.56 -5.57
C GLY A 141 -12.43 23.44 -6.31
N HIS A 142 -11.42 23.74 -7.13
CA HIS A 142 -10.62 22.75 -7.86
C HIS A 142 -10.09 21.61 -6.96
N ARG A 143 -9.48 21.95 -5.83
CA ARG A 143 -8.93 20.96 -4.89
C ARG A 143 -10.02 20.06 -4.30
N ASP A 144 -11.19 20.62 -3.98
CA ASP A 144 -12.33 19.88 -3.43
C ASP A 144 -12.93 18.95 -4.48
N ALA A 145 -13.02 19.40 -5.74
CA ALA A 145 -13.50 18.59 -6.86
C ALA A 145 -12.57 17.39 -7.11
N VAL A 146 -11.24 17.61 -7.17
CA VAL A 146 -10.26 16.52 -7.31
C VAL A 146 -10.37 15.55 -6.14
N SER A 147 -10.42 16.03 -4.89
CA SER A 147 -10.57 15.18 -3.70
C SER A 147 -11.85 14.36 -3.73
N ALA A 148 -12.97 14.94 -4.15
CA ALA A 148 -14.24 14.22 -4.28
C ALA A 148 -14.18 13.13 -5.36
N LEU A 149 -13.59 13.43 -6.52
CA LEU A 149 -13.41 12.46 -7.61
C LEU A 149 -12.51 11.28 -7.21
N VAL A 150 -11.37 11.56 -6.56
CA VAL A 150 -10.47 10.52 -6.03
C VAL A 150 -11.21 9.64 -5.02
N LYS A 151 -11.93 10.23 -4.07
CA LYS A 151 -12.71 9.47 -3.09
C LYS A 151 -13.77 8.61 -3.75
N LEU A 152 -14.50 9.15 -4.74
CA LEU A 152 -15.53 8.41 -5.47
C LEU A 152 -14.90 7.25 -6.26
N PHE A 153 -13.77 7.49 -6.92
CA PHE A 153 -13.02 6.46 -7.64
C PHE A 153 -12.63 5.32 -6.69
N MET A 154 -12.03 5.62 -5.54
CA MET A 154 -11.62 4.61 -4.57
C MET A 154 -12.79 3.83 -3.98
N VAL A 155 -13.94 4.49 -3.70
CA VAL A 155 -15.16 3.81 -3.25
C VAL A 155 -15.69 2.87 -4.32
N ARG A 156 -15.74 3.29 -5.59
CA ARG A 156 -16.20 2.44 -6.70
C ARG A 156 -15.22 1.31 -6.96
N LEU A 157 -13.92 1.58 -6.96
CA LEU A 157 -12.89 0.55 -7.08
C LEU A 157 -13.05 -0.54 -6.00
N GLY A 158 -13.26 -0.15 -4.75
CA GLY A 158 -13.50 -1.09 -3.66
C GLY A 158 -14.78 -1.91 -3.81
N ARG A 159 -15.81 -1.38 -4.50
CA ARG A 159 -17.06 -2.11 -4.78
C ARG A 159 -16.93 -3.05 -5.98
N CYS A 160 -16.15 -2.68 -6.97
CA CYS A 160 -15.98 -3.44 -8.21
C CYS A 160 -14.85 -4.45 -8.12
N GLY A 161 -13.79 -4.11 -7.37
CA GLY A 161 -12.71 -5.02 -7.10
C GLY A 161 -13.17 -6.04 -6.06
N TYR A 162 -13.22 -7.31 -6.43
CA TYR A 162 -13.31 -8.33 -5.40
C TYR A 162 -11.90 -8.73 -4.99
N ILE A 163 -11.68 -8.74 -3.69
CA ILE A 163 -10.49 -9.34 -3.11
C ILE A 163 -10.55 -10.82 -3.45
N ALA A 164 -9.51 -11.36 -4.08
CA ALA A 164 -9.41 -12.78 -4.35
C ALA A 164 -9.48 -13.55 -3.02
N GLY A 165 -10.67 -14.00 -2.64
CA GLY A 165 -10.96 -14.63 -1.35
C GLY A 165 -12.22 -14.07 -0.70
N ASP A 166 -13.36 -14.47 -1.21
CA ASP A 166 -14.68 -14.68 -0.58
C ASP A 166 -15.21 -13.76 0.53
N MET A 167 -14.80 -12.48 0.62
CA MET A 167 -15.42 -11.59 1.60
C MET A 167 -16.12 -10.42 0.92
N THR A 168 -17.45 -10.48 0.88
CA THR A 168 -18.30 -9.34 0.56
C THR A 168 -18.19 -8.28 1.64
N PHE A 169 -17.43 -7.21 1.34
CA PHE A 169 -17.27 -6.10 2.26
C PHE A 169 -18.51 -5.19 2.20
N ASP A 170 -19.22 -5.06 3.32
CA ASP A 170 -20.34 -4.12 3.46
C ASP A 170 -19.89 -2.90 4.29
N PRO A 171 -19.65 -1.74 3.66
CA PRO A 171 -19.19 -0.54 4.35
C PRO A 171 -20.23 0.06 5.32
N LEU A 172 -21.48 -0.40 5.31
CA LEU A 172 -22.51 0.04 6.25
C LEU A 172 -22.47 -0.79 7.54
N LYS A 173 -21.91 -1.97 7.51
CA LYS A 173 -21.84 -2.87 8.68
C LYS A 173 -20.84 -2.34 9.71
N THR A 174 -21.26 -2.28 10.97
CA THR A 174 -20.44 -1.75 12.09
C THR A 174 -19.11 -2.49 12.24
N SER A 175 -19.10 -3.82 12.09
CA SER A 175 -17.87 -4.64 12.15
C SER A 175 -16.89 -4.29 11.04
N HIS A 176 -17.38 -4.01 9.81
CA HIS A 176 -16.53 -3.64 8.68
C HIS A 176 -15.90 -2.24 8.88
N LYS A 177 -16.67 -1.27 9.38
CA LYS A 177 -16.15 0.05 9.75
C LYS A 177 -15.09 -0.05 10.83
N ALA A 178 -15.36 -0.84 11.88
CA ALA A 178 -14.41 -1.05 12.96
C ALA A 178 -13.14 -1.76 12.47
N PHE A 179 -13.26 -2.73 11.58
CA PHE A 179 -12.13 -3.42 10.96
C PHE A 179 -11.25 -2.46 10.15
N LEU A 180 -11.84 -1.60 9.31
CA LEU A 180 -11.09 -0.58 8.57
C LEU A 180 -10.37 0.39 9.51
N SER A 181 -11.07 0.89 10.54
CA SER A 181 -10.46 1.78 11.53
C SER A 181 -9.32 1.10 12.28
N PHE A 182 -9.47 -0.18 12.62
CA PHE A 182 -8.42 -0.98 13.25
C PHE A 182 -7.19 -1.11 12.34
N ARG A 183 -7.39 -1.45 11.06
CA ARG A 183 -6.29 -1.54 10.08
C ARG A 183 -5.55 -0.21 9.95
N LYS A 184 -6.28 0.90 9.85
CA LYS A 184 -5.69 2.24 9.81
C LYS A 184 -4.85 2.53 11.04
N LEU A 185 -5.38 2.26 12.23
CA LEU A 185 -4.64 2.44 13.48
C LEU A 185 -3.37 1.58 13.55
N ILE A 186 -3.39 0.36 12.98
CA ILE A 186 -2.17 -0.46 12.86
C ILE A 186 -1.13 0.28 12.02
N GLU A 187 -1.48 0.78 10.85
CA GLU A 187 -0.54 1.51 9.98
C GLU A 187 0.06 2.75 10.67
N GLU A 188 -0.72 3.46 11.44
CA GLU A 188 -0.29 4.66 12.15
C GLU A 188 0.56 4.36 13.40
N ASN A 189 0.38 3.18 14.03
CA ASN A 189 0.89 2.94 15.38
C ASN A 189 1.73 1.66 15.55
N TYR A 190 1.93 0.82 14.52
CA TYR A 190 2.63 -0.46 14.62
C TYR A 190 4.01 -0.37 15.28
N ALA A 191 4.71 0.77 15.14
CA ALA A 191 6.02 1.00 15.75
C ALA A 191 5.97 1.42 17.23
N ARG A 192 4.79 1.49 17.84
CA ARG A 192 4.61 1.92 19.25
C ARG A 192 3.66 1.04 20.03
N LEU A 193 2.62 0.50 19.36
CA LEU A 193 1.56 -0.28 20.00
C LEU A 193 1.56 -1.70 19.46
N HIS A 194 1.80 -2.67 20.33
CA HIS A 194 1.92 -4.08 19.96
C HIS A 194 0.80 -4.95 20.56
N SER A 195 -0.06 -4.40 21.42
CA SER A 195 -1.11 -5.17 22.07
C SER A 195 -2.49 -4.90 21.51
N VAL A 196 -3.32 -5.93 21.40
CA VAL A 196 -4.73 -5.82 20.98
C VAL A 196 -5.51 -4.87 21.90
N LYS A 197 -5.13 -4.80 23.19
CA LYS A 197 -5.77 -3.95 24.19
C LYS A 197 -5.63 -2.48 23.84
N ASP A 198 -4.43 -2.06 23.39
CA ASP A 198 -4.17 -0.66 23.07
C ASP A 198 -5.04 -0.21 21.91
N TYR A 199 -5.11 -1.01 20.84
CA TYR A 199 -5.96 -0.73 19.68
C TYR A 199 -7.46 -0.76 20.01
N ALA A 200 -7.89 -1.71 20.84
CA ALA A 200 -9.27 -1.75 21.30
C ALA A 200 -9.65 -0.49 22.09
N SER A 201 -8.72 0.01 22.93
CA SER A 201 -8.90 1.27 23.67
C SER A 201 -9.01 2.48 22.73
N LEU A 202 -8.16 2.57 21.70
CA LEU A 202 -8.25 3.65 20.68
C LEU A 202 -9.58 3.62 19.91
N LEU A 203 -10.15 2.43 19.74
CA LEU A 203 -11.46 2.26 19.07
C LEU A 203 -12.65 2.37 20.04
N ASN A 204 -12.43 2.68 21.30
CA ASN A 204 -13.46 2.74 22.37
C ASN A 204 -14.29 1.46 22.44
N MET A 205 -13.66 0.28 22.32
CA MET A 205 -14.32 -1.01 22.42
C MET A 205 -13.53 -2.01 23.27
N SER A 206 -14.18 -3.12 23.64
CA SER A 206 -13.50 -4.22 24.31
C SER A 206 -12.63 -5.02 23.34
N THR A 207 -11.58 -5.69 23.86
CA THR A 207 -10.77 -6.63 23.06
C THR A 207 -11.62 -7.78 22.51
N LYS A 208 -12.65 -8.20 23.23
CA LYS A 208 -13.60 -9.24 22.78
C LYS A 208 -14.41 -8.75 21.57
N THR A 209 -14.92 -7.52 21.61
CA THR A 209 -15.67 -6.90 20.51
C THR A 209 -14.78 -6.73 19.28
N LEU A 210 -13.57 -6.21 19.47
CA LEU A 210 -12.60 -6.07 18.37
C LEU A 210 -12.28 -7.42 17.73
N THR A 211 -12.03 -8.45 18.55
CA THR A 211 -11.76 -9.81 18.05
C THR A 211 -12.93 -10.37 17.25
N LEU A 212 -14.17 -10.15 17.71
CA LEU A 212 -15.37 -10.58 16.99
C LEU A 212 -15.45 -9.89 15.62
N TYR A 213 -15.30 -8.57 15.58
CA TYR A 213 -15.40 -7.79 14.34
C TYR A 213 -14.29 -8.13 13.34
N VAL A 214 -13.06 -8.34 13.83
CA VAL A 214 -11.95 -8.76 12.95
C VAL A 214 -12.21 -10.14 12.36
N ARG A 215 -12.73 -11.10 13.14
CA ARG A 215 -13.06 -12.45 12.64
C ARG A 215 -14.18 -12.46 11.61
N GLU A 216 -15.10 -11.50 11.64
CA GLU A 216 -16.12 -11.33 10.60
C GLU A 216 -15.53 -10.83 9.27
N CYS A 217 -14.37 -10.16 9.34
CA CYS A 217 -13.77 -9.46 8.20
C CYS A 217 -12.42 -10.05 7.75
N SER A 218 -11.88 -11.05 8.47
CA SER A 218 -10.54 -11.58 8.20
C SER A 218 -10.40 -12.99 8.77
N PRO A 219 -9.67 -13.88 8.11
CA PRO A 219 -9.30 -15.17 8.67
C PRO A 219 -8.28 -15.05 9.81
N TYR A 220 -7.66 -13.87 9.97
CA TYR A 220 -6.64 -13.61 10.97
C TYR A 220 -7.22 -12.99 12.24
N THR A 221 -6.57 -13.22 13.36
CA THR A 221 -6.88 -12.54 14.63
C THR A 221 -6.31 -11.11 14.64
N PRO A 222 -6.81 -10.22 15.52
CA PRO A 222 -6.24 -8.88 15.67
C PRO A 222 -4.74 -8.89 15.95
N LEU A 223 -4.27 -9.81 16.80
CA LEU A 223 -2.84 -9.92 17.14
C LEU A 223 -1.99 -10.36 15.95
N GLU A 224 -2.51 -11.28 15.13
CA GLU A 224 -1.81 -11.71 13.91
C GLU A 224 -1.67 -10.56 12.92
N LEU A 225 -2.69 -9.72 12.72
CA LEU A 225 -2.63 -8.56 11.85
C LEU A 225 -1.61 -7.51 12.34
N ILE A 226 -1.57 -7.25 13.64
CA ILE A 226 -0.56 -6.36 14.25
C ILE A 226 0.84 -6.93 14.01
N ASN A 227 1.04 -8.21 14.35
CA ASN A 227 2.34 -8.87 14.21
C ASN A 227 2.80 -8.93 12.74
N GLU A 228 1.90 -9.20 11.81
CA GLU A 228 2.19 -9.21 10.38
C GLU A 228 2.74 -7.86 9.91
N ARG A 229 2.11 -6.76 10.32
CA ARG A 229 2.58 -5.41 9.97
C ARG A 229 3.96 -5.09 10.55
N ILE A 230 4.19 -5.46 11.82
CA ILE A 230 5.48 -5.26 12.47
C ILE A 230 6.57 -6.09 11.75
N ILE A 231 6.27 -7.35 11.44
CA ILE A 231 7.21 -8.25 10.73
C ILE A 231 7.50 -7.76 9.31
N LEU A 232 6.50 -7.24 8.60
CA LEU A 232 6.70 -6.66 7.27
C LEU A 232 7.73 -5.51 7.34
N GLU A 233 7.55 -4.58 8.29
CA GLU A 233 8.49 -3.49 8.46
C GLU A 233 9.87 -3.95 8.94
N ALA A 234 9.90 -4.94 9.85
CA ALA A 234 11.15 -5.54 10.28
C ALA A 234 11.94 -6.14 9.10
N LYS A 235 11.26 -6.87 8.21
CA LYS A 235 11.86 -7.43 7.00
C LYS A 235 12.40 -6.34 6.07
N ARG A 236 11.64 -5.24 5.87
CA ARG A 236 12.08 -4.09 5.08
C ARG A 236 13.34 -3.46 5.66
N LEU A 237 13.34 -3.17 6.96
CA LEU A 237 14.49 -2.60 7.66
C LEU A 237 15.70 -3.54 7.62
N MET A 238 15.51 -4.85 7.85
CA MET A 238 16.60 -5.83 7.78
C MET A 238 17.23 -5.94 6.39
N ARG A 239 16.43 -5.86 5.36
CA ARG A 239 16.91 -6.03 3.97
C ARG A 239 17.45 -4.74 3.38
N TYR A 240 16.84 -3.61 3.69
CA TYR A 240 16.96 -2.38 2.92
C TYR A 240 17.48 -1.18 3.73
N SER A 241 17.90 -1.37 4.98
CA SER A 241 18.54 -0.33 5.77
C SER A 241 19.88 -0.80 6.34
N MET A 242 20.71 0.17 6.73
CA MET A 242 21.97 -0.09 7.40
C MET A 242 21.81 -0.25 8.93
N LEU A 243 20.57 -0.20 9.43
CA LEU A 243 20.30 -0.34 10.86
C LEU A 243 20.73 -1.71 11.36
N THR A 244 21.39 -1.75 12.51
CA THR A 244 21.69 -2.99 13.23
C THR A 244 20.38 -3.67 13.69
N VAL A 245 20.45 -4.94 14.06
CA VAL A 245 19.30 -5.66 14.66
C VAL A 245 18.76 -4.93 15.89
N LYS A 246 19.66 -4.37 16.71
CA LYS A 246 19.31 -3.62 17.91
C LYS A 246 18.58 -2.31 17.59
N GLU A 247 19.10 -1.55 16.64
CA GLU A 247 18.46 -0.31 16.17
C GLU A 247 17.10 -0.56 15.53
N THR A 248 17.00 -1.64 14.74
CA THR A 248 15.72 -2.07 14.17
C THR A 248 14.70 -2.41 15.25
N ALA A 249 15.11 -3.12 16.32
CA ALA A 249 14.24 -3.42 17.45
C ALA A 249 13.69 -2.14 18.09
N PHE A 250 14.56 -1.17 18.40
CA PHE A 250 14.15 0.10 18.97
C PHE A 250 13.27 0.93 18.02
N ARG A 251 13.59 0.92 16.74
CA ARG A 251 12.78 1.60 15.72
C ARG A 251 11.36 1.06 15.61
N LEU A 252 11.18 -0.23 15.88
CA LEU A 252 9.90 -0.92 15.91
C LEU A 252 9.23 -0.91 17.30
N GLY A 253 9.75 -0.13 18.26
CA GLY A 253 9.16 0.05 19.57
C GLY A 253 9.41 -1.09 20.57
N PHE A 254 10.36 -1.97 20.31
CA PHE A 254 10.76 -2.99 21.29
C PHE A 254 11.75 -2.40 22.29
N GLU A 255 11.42 -2.45 23.57
CA GLU A 255 12.30 -2.01 24.65
C GLU A 255 13.51 -2.96 24.83
N ASP A 256 13.31 -4.26 24.60
CA ASP A 256 14.34 -5.29 24.65
C ASP A 256 14.60 -5.90 23.28
N PRO A 257 15.80 -5.67 22.70
CA PRO A 257 16.22 -6.30 21.44
C PRO A 257 16.18 -7.84 21.46
N SER A 258 16.39 -8.46 22.63
CA SER A 258 16.33 -9.92 22.76
C SER A 258 14.90 -10.43 22.60
N TYR A 259 13.92 -9.67 23.05
CA TYR A 259 12.51 -9.98 22.82
C TYR A 259 12.15 -9.84 21.33
N PHE A 260 12.63 -8.79 20.67
CA PHE A 260 12.47 -8.63 19.22
C PHE A 260 13.06 -9.82 18.44
N VAL A 261 14.27 -10.27 18.77
CA VAL A 261 14.89 -11.42 18.11
C VAL A 261 14.02 -12.69 18.24
N LYS A 262 13.50 -12.95 19.45
CA LYS A 262 12.58 -14.09 19.69
C LYS A 262 11.28 -13.93 18.90
N PHE A 263 10.71 -12.74 18.89
CA PHE A 263 9.49 -12.39 18.15
C PHE A 263 9.69 -12.62 16.64
N PHE A 264 10.75 -12.07 16.06
CA PHE A 264 11.07 -12.21 14.66
C PHE A 264 11.30 -13.68 14.27
N LYS A 265 12.14 -14.40 15.05
CA LYS A 265 12.43 -15.81 14.80
C LYS A 265 11.18 -16.69 14.86
N ARG A 266 10.26 -16.43 15.79
CA ARG A 266 8.98 -17.15 15.88
C ARG A 266 8.13 -16.96 14.62
N SER A 267 8.10 -15.75 14.06
CA SER A 267 7.27 -15.39 12.91
C SER A 267 7.90 -15.78 11.57
N VAL A 268 9.20 -15.54 11.42
CA VAL A 268 9.94 -15.70 10.15
C VAL A 268 10.67 -17.06 10.05
N LYS A 269 10.80 -17.78 11.17
CA LYS A 269 11.54 -19.05 11.32
C LYS A 269 13.06 -18.93 11.15
N GLN A 270 13.58 -17.71 11.02
CA GLN A 270 15.00 -17.38 10.95
C GLN A 270 15.31 -16.28 11.96
N SER A 271 16.57 -16.18 12.42
CA SER A 271 16.98 -15.03 13.21
C SER A 271 17.03 -13.76 12.32
N PRO A 272 16.91 -12.55 12.90
CA PRO A 272 17.09 -11.31 12.11
C PRO A 272 18.47 -11.23 11.42
N GLY A 273 19.52 -11.74 12.06
CA GLY A 273 20.88 -11.80 11.47
C GLY A 273 20.91 -12.71 10.25
N ASP A 274 20.51 -13.98 10.40
CA ASP A 274 20.47 -14.95 9.32
C ASP A 274 19.60 -14.45 8.15
N TYR A 275 18.45 -13.82 8.48
CA TYR A 275 17.57 -13.23 7.48
C TYR A 275 18.27 -12.13 6.67
N ARG A 276 19.04 -11.25 7.30
CA ARG A 276 19.85 -10.23 6.62
C ARG A 276 20.92 -10.85 5.74
N GLU A 277 21.67 -11.82 6.25
CA GLU A 277 22.77 -12.48 5.55
C GLU A 277 22.27 -13.23 4.30
N SER A 278 21.05 -13.78 4.33
CA SER A 278 20.46 -14.49 3.18
C SER A 278 20.33 -13.63 1.91
N PHE A 279 20.40 -12.30 2.04
CA PHE A 279 20.35 -11.35 0.92
C PHE A 279 21.70 -10.73 0.57
N SER A 280 22.73 -10.90 1.40
CA SER A 280 24.05 -10.28 1.19
C SER A 280 24.81 -10.84 -0.03
N GLY A 281 24.36 -11.95 -0.61
CA GLY A 281 24.94 -12.58 -1.78
C GLY A 281 24.36 -12.17 -3.14
N THR A 282 23.30 -11.37 -3.16
CA THR A 282 22.52 -11.08 -4.39
C THR A 282 22.95 -9.75 -5.08
N TYR A 283 23.86 -9.00 -4.45
CA TYR A 283 24.34 -7.71 -4.96
C TYR A 283 25.88 -7.71 -5.12
N ARG A 284 26.41 -8.67 -5.89
CA ARG A 284 27.77 -8.61 -6.43
C ARG A 284 27.72 -8.69 -7.94
#